data_99820a5ff4f2e932111fffa0652d8e37
#
_entry.id   99820a5ff4f2e932111fffa0652d8e37
#
_cell.length_a   1.000
_cell.length_b   1.000
_cell.length_c   1.000
_cell.angle_alpha   90.00
_cell.angle_beta   90.00
_cell.angle_gamma   90.00
#
_symmetry.space_group_name_H-M   'P 1'
#
loop_
_entity.id
_entity.type
_entity.pdbx_description
1 polymer ?
#
loop_
_entity_poly.entity_id
_entity_poly.type
_entity_poly.pdbx_seq_one_letter_code
_entity_poly.pdbx_strand_id
1 'polypeptide(L)'
;PPPPPPQVFFSRTRRLPSDIREWRSEGCSSDLVIGAGAAGLMCAIEAARRGRRTLVLDHAEAAGEKIRISGGGRCNFTNLHTRKDAFLSENPSFAISALKRFPPSAFIERVEGRGIAWHEKTLGQLFCDGSAKQIVDMLLEDLAAAGGELRLATEVKGLKGKAEGGFHLDLAPGPVRCQALVVATGGKSIPKMGATGFAYQLAEHFGLRVVPTRPGLVPFTLDPSQLAWSGALSGVSLPVRAKAASGPAFEEALLFTHRGLSGPAMLQISSYWREGEAVEIDLLPGEDAFAWLKAERAARGRQGVAHVLAERLPKRLAQAVAEREGTAGNLADLSDKRLSALGEALNRWRIKPVGS
;
A
#
# COMPACT_ATOMS: atom_id res chain seq x y z
N PRO A 1 -42.41 0.33 22.65
CA PRO A 1 -41.16 0.81 22.07
C PRO A 1 -39.99 0.44 23.00
N PRO A 2 -38.88 -0.07 22.47
CA PRO A 2 -37.72 -0.35 23.28
C PRO A 2 -37.13 0.95 23.85
N PRO A 3 -36.47 0.92 25.02
CA PRO A 3 -35.85 2.11 25.58
C PRO A 3 -34.70 2.60 24.65
N PRO A 4 -34.44 3.92 24.59
CA PRO A 4 -33.38 4.45 23.80
C PRO A 4 -32.01 3.97 24.32
N PRO A 5 -31.02 3.79 23.43
CA PRO A 5 -29.69 3.38 23.84
C PRO A 5 -29.04 4.44 24.77
N PRO A 6 -28.19 4.02 25.72
CA PRO A 6 -27.57 4.95 26.64
C PRO A 6 -26.68 5.94 25.89
N GLN A 7 -26.97 7.22 26.08
CA GLN A 7 -26.10 8.30 25.56
C GLN A 7 -24.81 8.30 26.36
N VAL A 8 -23.72 7.90 25.76
CA VAL A 8 -22.39 8.03 26.33
C VAL A 8 -21.94 9.48 26.20
N PHE A 9 -22.11 10.25 27.24
CA PHE A 9 -21.53 11.58 27.35
C PHE A 9 -20.02 11.45 27.53
N PHE A 10 -19.24 11.81 26.53
CA PHE A 10 -17.82 12.07 26.70
C PHE A 10 -17.66 13.37 27.53
N SER A 11 -17.51 13.22 28.83
CA SER A 11 -17.03 14.29 29.69
C SER A 11 -15.60 14.64 29.29
N ARG A 12 -15.41 15.85 28.82
CA ARG A 12 -14.15 16.44 28.33
C ARG A 12 -13.11 16.70 29.43
N THR A 13 -13.24 16.11 30.59
CA THR A 13 -12.31 16.31 31.72
C THR A 13 -12.19 15.04 32.59
N ARG A 14 -11.58 13.99 32.04
CA ARG A 14 -10.73 13.16 32.90
C ARG A 14 -9.31 13.67 32.73
N ARG A 15 -8.81 14.37 33.77
CA ARG A 15 -7.36 14.58 33.93
C ARG A 15 -6.72 13.20 33.82
N LEU A 16 -5.85 13.03 32.82
CA LEU A 16 -4.97 11.88 32.72
C LEU A 16 -4.25 11.75 34.08
N PRO A 17 -4.09 10.55 34.63
CA PRO A 17 -3.23 10.37 35.78
C PRO A 17 -1.86 10.93 35.42
N SER A 18 -1.45 11.99 36.12
CA SER A 18 -0.20 12.71 35.85
C SER A 18 1.02 11.95 36.32
N ASP A 19 0.88 10.71 36.78
CA ASP A 19 1.98 10.01 37.42
C ASP A 19 2.33 8.70 36.69
N ILE A 20 3.39 8.81 35.84
CA ILE A 20 4.13 7.66 35.27
C ILE A 20 4.62 6.70 36.37
N ARG A 21 4.69 7.12 37.65
CA ARG A 21 5.09 6.31 38.78
C ARG A 21 4.19 5.11 39.02
N GLU A 22 2.90 5.18 38.67
CA GLU A 22 1.97 4.04 38.81
C GLU A 22 2.31 2.86 37.87
N TRP A 23 3.00 3.11 36.77
CA TRP A 23 3.54 2.05 35.88
C TRP A 23 4.79 1.36 36.47
N ARG A 24 5.32 1.86 37.56
CA ARG A 24 6.46 1.28 38.30
C ARG A 24 6.05 0.27 39.38
N SER A 25 4.76 0.06 39.63
CA SER A 25 4.33 -0.85 40.68
C SER A 25 4.73 -2.29 40.36
N GLU A 26 5.54 -2.83 41.25
CA GLU A 26 6.03 -4.20 41.23
C GLU A 26 4.86 -5.19 41.23
N GLY A 27 4.90 -6.17 40.31
CA GLY A 27 4.04 -7.33 40.34
C GLY A 27 3.00 -7.50 39.27
N CYS A 28 2.72 -6.51 38.39
CA CYS A 28 1.82 -6.71 37.26
C CYS A 28 2.58 -6.90 35.95
N SER A 29 2.27 -7.98 35.22
CA SER A 29 2.72 -8.18 33.84
C SER A 29 2.17 -7.05 32.99
N SER A 30 3.04 -6.14 32.56
CA SER A 30 2.69 -5.01 31.70
C SER A 30 3.25 -5.22 30.31
N ASP A 31 2.40 -5.03 29.30
CA ASP A 31 2.78 -5.10 27.91
C ASP A 31 2.77 -3.68 27.33
N LEU A 32 3.78 -3.34 26.56
CA LEU A 32 3.91 -2.05 25.93
C LEU A 32 3.94 -2.22 24.42
N VAL A 33 3.15 -1.42 23.72
CA VAL A 33 3.06 -1.40 22.26
C VAL A 33 3.52 -0.03 21.76
N ILE A 34 4.55 0.02 20.91
CA ILE A 34 4.98 1.25 20.25
C ILE A 34 4.34 1.33 18.88
N GLY A 35 3.50 2.34 18.67
CA GLY A 35 2.75 2.62 17.45
C GLY A 35 1.25 2.41 17.60
N ALA A 36 0.47 3.48 17.48
CA ALA A 36 -1.00 3.47 17.51
C ALA A 36 -1.61 3.39 16.09
N GLY A 37 -0.95 2.65 15.19
CA GLY A 37 -1.49 2.26 13.89
C GLY A 37 -2.38 1.01 13.98
N ALA A 38 -2.84 0.49 12.83
CA ALA A 38 -3.71 -0.68 12.76
C ALA A 38 -3.15 -1.89 13.51
N ALA A 39 -1.88 -2.22 13.29
CA ALA A 39 -1.23 -3.37 13.91
C ALA A 39 -1.10 -3.21 15.43
N GLY A 40 -0.68 -2.02 15.90
CA GLY A 40 -0.49 -1.77 17.33
C GLY A 40 -1.80 -1.73 18.10
N LEU A 41 -2.82 -1.06 17.58
CA LEU A 41 -4.13 -1.02 18.21
C LEU A 41 -4.75 -2.42 18.28
N MET A 42 -4.72 -3.20 17.19
CA MET A 42 -5.22 -4.58 17.19
C MET A 42 -4.47 -5.47 18.18
N CYS A 43 -3.15 -5.36 18.23
CA CYS A 43 -2.34 -6.11 19.19
C CYS A 43 -2.69 -5.74 20.63
N ALA A 44 -2.81 -4.46 20.94
CA ALA A 44 -3.12 -3.97 22.27
C ALA A 44 -4.53 -4.39 22.74
N ILE A 45 -5.52 -4.33 21.84
CA ILE A 45 -6.89 -4.80 22.12
C ILE A 45 -6.86 -6.28 22.51
N GLU A 46 -6.17 -7.11 21.74
CA GLU A 46 -6.10 -8.55 22.00
C GLU A 46 -5.32 -8.89 23.27
N ALA A 47 -4.26 -8.15 23.59
CA ALA A 47 -3.53 -8.30 24.85
C ALA A 47 -4.39 -7.90 26.05
N ALA A 48 -5.05 -6.74 25.98
CA ALA A 48 -5.90 -6.23 27.04
C ALA A 48 -7.13 -7.15 27.30
N ARG A 49 -7.76 -7.67 26.24
CA ARG A 49 -8.86 -8.67 26.36
C ARG A 49 -8.44 -9.96 27.08
N ARG A 50 -7.16 -10.29 27.04
CA ARG A 50 -6.58 -11.44 27.75
C ARG A 50 -6.13 -11.10 29.18
N GLY A 51 -6.53 -9.96 29.70
CA GLY A 51 -6.21 -9.52 31.06
C GLY A 51 -4.78 -8.96 31.20
N ARG A 52 -4.08 -8.66 30.10
CA ARG A 52 -2.77 -8.01 30.18
C ARG A 52 -2.95 -6.52 30.42
N ARG A 53 -2.20 -5.95 31.35
CA ARG A 53 -2.11 -4.50 31.51
C ARG A 53 -1.34 -3.96 30.31
N THR A 54 -1.99 -3.25 29.40
CA THR A 54 -1.45 -2.86 28.11
C THR A 54 -1.42 -1.35 27.92
N LEU A 55 -0.26 -0.82 27.53
CA LEU A 55 -0.06 0.59 27.18
C LEU A 55 0.38 0.71 25.72
N VAL A 56 -0.30 1.54 24.94
CA VAL A 56 0.10 1.94 23.59
C VAL A 56 0.74 3.32 23.64
N LEU A 57 1.91 3.48 23.01
CA LEU A 57 2.60 4.75 22.84
C LEU A 57 2.66 5.12 21.37
N ASP A 58 2.44 6.38 21.04
CA ASP A 58 2.71 6.92 19.72
C ASP A 58 3.27 8.34 19.81
N HIS A 59 4.23 8.66 18.93
CA HIS A 59 4.82 9.98 18.84
C HIS A 59 3.88 11.00 18.18
N ALA A 60 2.92 10.52 17.38
CA ALA A 60 1.93 11.34 16.71
C ALA A 60 0.88 11.92 17.67
N GLU A 61 0.29 13.05 17.31
CA GLU A 61 -0.81 13.68 18.06
C GLU A 61 -2.14 12.95 17.88
N ALA A 62 -2.25 12.10 16.86
CA ALA A 62 -3.46 11.34 16.56
C ALA A 62 -3.15 9.88 16.26
N ALA A 63 -4.01 8.95 16.74
CA ALA A 63 -3.91 7.55 16.40
C ALA A 63 -4.32 7.28 14.95
N GLY A 64 -3.73 6.26 14.35
CA GLY A 64 -4.15 5.73 13.05
C GLY A 64 -3.90 6.66 11.87
N GLU A 65 -2.87 7.49 11.88
CA GLU A 65 -2.62 8.48 10.81
C GLU A 65 -2.63 7.87 9.41
N LYS A 66 -1.96 6.72 9.19
CA LYS A 66 -1.98 6.03 7.90
C LYS A 66 -3.36 5.45 7.56
N ILE A 67 -4.16 5.06 8.55
CA ILE A 67 -5.55 4.63 8.34
C ILE A 67 -6.35 5.81 7.81
N ARG A 68 -6.23 6.98 8.44
CA ARG A 68 -6.99 8.21 8.14
C ARG A 68 -6.85 8.66 6.70
N ILE A 69 -5.67 8.51 6.10
CA ILE A 69 -5.40 8.93 4.71
C ILE A 69 -5.61 7.81 3.69
N SER A 70 -5.68 6.55 4.14
CA SER A 70 -5.80 5.42 3.23
C SER A 70 -7.11 5.47 2.43
N GLY A 71 -7.07 5.00 1.19
CA GLY A 71 -8.23 5.00 0.32
C GLY A 71 -8.83 6.37 0.05
N GLY A 72 -8.02 7.44 0.07
CA GLY A 72 -8.51 8.81 -0.10
C GLY A 72 -9.37 9.29 1.07
N GLY A 73 -9.07 8.83 2.30
CA GLY A 73 -9.80 9.17 3.52
C GLY A 73 -11.02 8.28 3.81
N ARG A 74 -11.23 7.24 3.01
CA ARG A 74 -12.32 6.26 3.19
C ARG A 74 -11.85 4.90 3.72
N CYS A 75 -10.58 4.73 4.00
CA CYS A 75 -9.94 3.51 4.45
C CYS A 75 -10.19 2.29 3.54
N ASN A 76 -9.22 1.91 2.75
CA ASN A 76 -9.20 0.56 2.19
C ASN A 76 -8.85 -0.41 3.33
N PHE A 77 -9.87 -0.93 4.02
CA PHE A 77 -9.66 -1.64 5.28
C PHE A 77 -9.36 -3.13 5.10
N THR A 78 -9.78 -3.75 3.99
CA THR A 78 -9.41 -5.13 3.63
C THR A 78 -9.65 -5.43 2.17
N ASN A 79 -9.31 -6.67 1.76
CA ASN A 79 -9.58 -7.20 0.42
C ASN A 79 -10.15 -8.61 0.53
N LEU A 80 -11.27 -8.88 -0.15
CA LEU A 80 -11.95 -10.18 -0.18
C LEU A 80 -11.06 -11.31 -0.71
N HIS A 81 -10.17 -10.99 -1.64
CA HIS A 81 -9.29 -11.94 -2.32
C HIS A 81 -7.89 -12.03 -1.68
N THR A 82 -7.77 -11.67 -0.40
CA THR A 82 -6.51 -11.77 0.34
C THR A 82 -6.04 -13.23 0.38
N ARG A 83 -4.83 -13.48 -0.11
CA ARG A 83 -4.23 -14.81 -0.18
C ARG A 83 -2.71 -14.73 0.09
N LYS A 84 -2.13 -15.86 0.50
CA LYS A 84 -0.73 -15.93 0.96
C LYS A 84 0.31 -15.46 -0.07
N ASP A 85 0.06 -15.69 -1.34
CA ASP A 85 0.95 -15.35 -2.46
C ASP A 85 0.93 -13.85 -2.82
N ALA A 86 0.00 -13.08 -2.24
CA ALA A 86 0.01 -11.62 -2.32
C ALA A 86 0.97 -10.96 -1.29
N PHE A 87 1.58 -11.73 -0.38
CA PHE A 87 2.53 -11.25 0.61
C PHE A 87 3.96 -11.61 0.18
N LEU A 88 4.66 -10.63 -0.36
CA LEU A 88 6.03 -10.82 -0.86
C LEU A 88 7.04 -10.78 0.27
N SER A 89 7.81 -11.86 0.42
CA SER A 89 8.81 -12.01 1.49
C SER A 89 9.83 -13.09 1.10
N GLU A 90 11.04 -13.02 1.68
CA GLU A 90 12.00 -14.13 1.63
C GLU A 90 11.48 -15.39 2.36
N ASN A 91 10.54 -15.21 3.28
CA ASN A 91 9.82 -16.30 3.93
C ASN A 91 8.33 -16.26 3.54
N PRO A 92 7.94 -16.89 2.42
CA PRO A 92 6.56 -16.85 1.93
C PRO A 92 5.55 -17.53 2.86
N SER A 93 6.02 -18.36 3.80
CA SER A 93 5.17 -19.04 4.77
C SER A 93 4.85 -18.20 6.01
N PHE A 94 5.55 -17.08 6.23
CA PHE A 94 5.45 -16.27 7.45
C PHE A 94 4.01 -15.79 7.73
N ALA A 95 3.30 -15.33 6.70
CA ALA A 95 1.96 -14.77 6.85
C ALA A 95 0.84 -15.80 6.98
N ILE A 96 1.07 -17.08 6.62
CA ILE A 96 0.02 -18.09 6.49
C ILE A 96 -0.78 -18.29 7.77
N SER A 97 -0.08 -18.43 8.91
CA SER A 97 -0.75 -18.68 10.20
C SER A 97 -1.60 -17.47 10.63
N ALA A 98 -1.09 -16.25 10.42
CA ALA A 98 -1.81 -15.03 10.74
C ALA A 98 -3.08 -14.89 9.89
N LEU A 99 -2.97 -15.07 8.58
CA LEU A 99 -4.10 -14.99 7.64
C LEU A 99 -5.17 -16.04 7.89
N LYS A 100 -4.77 -17.26 8.32
CA LYS A 100 -5.74 -18.30 8.70
C LYS A 100 -6.48 -17.98 9.99
N ARG A 101 -5.80 -17.38 10.98
CA ARG A 101 -6.40 -17.06 12.29
C ARG A 101 -7.24 -15.80 12.26
N PHE A 102 -6.90 -14.85 11.40
CA PHE A 102 -7.59 -13.59 11.23
C PHE A 102 -7.79 -13.31 9.73
N PRO A 103 -8.77 -13.98 9.09
CA PRO A 103 -9.09 -13.78 7.68
C PRO A 103 -9.79 -12.41 7.47
N PRO A 104 -9.90 -11.94 6.22
CA PRO A 104 -10.63 -10.72 5.90
C PRO A 104 -12.05 -10.67 6.47
N SER A 105 -12.79 -11.79 6.46
CA SER A 105 -14.13 -11.89 7.01
C SER A 105 -14.20 -11.51 8.49
N ALA A 106 -13.20 -11.87 9.29
CA ALA A 106 -13.17 -11.52 10.72
C ALA A 106 -13.06 -9.99 10.95
N PHE A 107 -12.39 -9.27 10.04
CA PHE A 107 -12.35 -7.82 10.13
C PHE A 107 -13.63 -7.17 9.59
N ILE A 108 -14.22 -7.74 8.53
CA ILE A 108 -15.52 -7.30 8.00
C ILE A 108 -16.61 -7.42 9.09
N GLU A 109 -16.73 -8.58 9.74
CA GLU A 109 -17.65 -8.80 10.85
C GLU A 109 -17.48 -7.76 11.97
N ARG A 110 -16.24 -7.36 12.27
CA ARG A 110 -15.97 -6.32 13.26
C ARG A 110 -16.46 -4.94 12.80
N VAL A 111 -16.28 -4.59 11.54
CA VAL A 111 -16.74 -3.33 10.94
C VAL A 111 -18.28 -3.29 10.92
N GLU A 112 -18.91 -4.38 10.49
CA GLU A 112 -20.37 -4.52 10.46
C GLU A 112 -20.99 -4.50 11.85
N GLY A 113 -20.34 -5.16 12.83
CA GLY A 113 -20.77 -5.17 14.23
C GLY A 113 -20.77 -3.78 14.88
N ARG A 114 -20.12 -2.79 14.28
CA ARG A 114 -20.14 -1.38 14.67
C ARG A 114 -21.06 -0.52 13.80
N GLY A 115 -21.82 -1.13 12.88
CA GLY A 115 -22.71 -0.41 11.99
C GLY A 115 -21.98 0.51 10.99
N ILE A 116 -20.72 0.23 10.70
CA ILE A 116 -19.94 1.01 9.72
C ILE A 116 -20.29 0.50 8.32
N ALA A 117 -20.96 1.34 7.54
CA ALA A 117 -21.31 1.03 6.15
C ALA A 117 -20.04 1.03 5.25
N TRP A 118 -20.01 0.10 4.30
CA TRP A 118 -18.90 -0.09 3.37
C TRP A 118 -19.38 -0.59 2.00
N HIS A 119 -18.51 -0.46 1.00
CA HIS A 119 -18.72 -0.98 -0.34
C HIS A 119 -17.45 -1.63 -0.91
N GLU A 120 -17.64 -2.55 -1.85
CA GLU A 120 -16.58 -3.04 -2.72
C GLU A 120 -16.37 -2.06 -3.88
N LYS A 121 -15.13 -1.65 -4.11
CA LYS A 121 -14.80 -0.75 -5.22
C LYS A 121 -14.39 -1.54 -6.47
N THR A 122 -13.25 -2.20 -6.45
CA THR A 122 -12.71 -3.01 -7.54
C THR A 122 -11.85 -4.12 -6.96
N LEU A 123 -11.82 -5.29 -7.61
CA LEU A 123 -10.91 -6.40 -7.30
C LEU A 123 -10.93 -6.80 -5.81
N GLY A 124 -12.09 -6.78 -5.19
CA GLY A 124 -12.27 -7.18 -3.80
C GLY A 124 -11.85 -6.15 -2.76
N GLN A 125 -11.47 -4.93 -3.15
CA GLN A 125 -11.07 -3.87 -2.21
C GLN A 125 -12.29 -3.28 -1.51
N LEU A 126 -12.29 -3.25 -0.17
CA LEU A 126 -13.40 -2.76 0.64
C LEU A 126 -13.07 -1.40 1.27
N PHE A 127 -14.00 -0.45 1.13
CA PHE A 127 -13.86 0.92 1.61
C PHE A 127 -15.05 1.30 2.49
N CYS A 128 -14.83 2.13 3.52
CA CYS A 128 -15.92 2.74 4.27
C CYS A 128 -16.68 3.73 3.37
N ASP A 129 -18.01 3.75 3.47
CA ASP A 129 -18.85 4.74 2.77
C ASP A 129 -18.64 6.15 3.30
N GLY A 130 -18.45 6.28 4.61
CA GLY A 130 -18.20 7.54 5.28
C GLY A 130 -16.73 7.94 5.31
N SER A 131 -16.07 7.74 6.43
CA SER A 131 -14.71 8.21 6.70
C SER A 131 -13.83 7.10 7.30
N ALA A 132 -12.55 7.11 6.93
CA ALA A 132 -11.51 6.30 7.56
C ALA A 132 -11.44 6.48 9.09
N LYS A 133 -11.92 7.62 9.59
CA LYS A 133 -12.00 7.92 11.03
C LYS A 133 -12.86 6.90 11.78
N GLN A 134 -13.94 6.39 11.15
CA GLN A 134 -14.81 5.37 11.75
C GLN A 134 -14.04 4.11 12.16
N ILE A 135 -13.08 3.67 11.34
CA ILE A 135 -12.21 2.52 11.67
C ILE A 135 -11.27 2.86 12.85
N VAL A 136 -10.72 4.07 12.88
CA VAL A 136 -9.87 4.50 14.00
C VAL A 136 -10.66 4.59 15.29
N ASP A 137 -11.84 5.21 15.28
CA ASP A 137 -12.70 5.38 16.43
C ASP A 137 -13.15 3.99 16.97
N MET A 138 -13.54 3.06 16.08
CA MET A 138 -13.85 1.67 16.44
C MET A 138 -12.69 1.00 17.19
N LEU A 139 -11.46 1.12 16.68
CA LEU A 139 -10.30 0.50 17.32
C LEU A 139 -9.97 1.15 18.66
N LEU A 140 -10.14 2.47 18.81
CA LEU A 140 -9.93 3.18 20.08
C LEU A 140 -10.99 2.82 21.14
N GLU A 141 -12.24 2.70 20.73
CA GLU A 141 -13.33 2.24 21.61
C GLU A 141 -13.10 0.80 22.07
N ASP A 142 -12.68 -0.08 21.17
CA ASP A 142 -12.35 -1.46 21.49
C ASP A 142 -11.17 -1.56 22.47
N LEU A 143 -10.15 -0.72 22.31
CA LEU A 143 -9.00 -0.66 23.23
C LEU A 143 -9.46 -0.20 24.61
N ALA A 144 -10.24 0.87 24.68
CA ALA A 144 -10.77 1.40 25.93
C ALA A 144 -11.70 0.39 26.65
N ALA A 145 -12.59 -0.27 25.90
CA ALA A 145 -13.48 -1.30 26.43
C ALA A 145 -12.72 -2.52 26.97
N ALA A 146 -11.56 -2.84 26.39
CA ALA A 146 -10.68 -3.90 26.87
C ALA A 146 -9.80 -3.48 28.07
N GLY A 147 -9.84 -2.19 28.49
CA GLY A 147 -9.02 -1.66 29.59
C GLY A 147 -7.59 -1.32 29.19
N GLY A 148 -7.27 -1.21 27.88
CA GLY A 148 -5.99 -0.75 27.40
C GLY A 148 -5.84 0.77 27.48
N GLU A 149 -4.61 1.23 27.69
CA GLU A 149 -4.27 2.66 27.73
C GLU A 149 -3.59 3.12 26.45
N LEU A 150 -3.83 4.38 26.05
CA LEU A 150 -3.18 5.04 24.91
C LEU A 150 -2.55 6.35 25.35
N ARG A 151 -1.29 6.56 24.98
CA ARG A 151 -0.58 7.84 25.13
C ARG A 151 -0.02 8.28 23.77
N LEU A 152 -0.60 9.34 23.26
CA LEU A 152 -0.15 10.05 22.05
C LEU A 152 0.88 11.12 22.41
N ALA A 153 1.47 11.74 21.39
CA ALA A 153 2.53 12.74 21.53
C ALA A 153 3.66 12.29 22.48
N THR A 154 3.97 10.98 22.45
CA THR A 154 4.94 10.37 23.35
C THR A 154 6.03 9.68 22.54
N GLU A 155 7.18 10.32 22.47
CA GLU A 155 8.34 9.82 21.74
C GLU A 155 9.17 8.88 22.64
N VAL A 156 9.59 7.75 22.06
CA VAL A 156 10.55 6.84 22.67
C VAL A 156 11.95 7.29 22.26
N LYS A 157 12.70 7.85 23.21
CA LYS A 157 14.06 8.40 23.01
C LYS A 157 15.16 7.34 23.11
N GLY A 158 14.90 6.29 23.85
CA GLY A 158 15.86 5.21 24.05
C GLY A 158 15.18 3.94 24.53
N LEU A 159 15.81 2.81 24.25
CA LEU A 159 15.37 1.51 24.71
C LEU A 159 16.60 0.72 25.20
N LYS A 160 16.48 0.21 26.42
CA LYS A 160 17.46 -0.72 27.01
C LYS A 160 16.68 -1.93 27.53
N GLY A 161 17.23 -3.11 27.37
CA GLY A 161 16.59 -4.29 27.94
C GLY A 161 17.44 -5.55 27.76
N LYS A 162 17.25 -6.46 28.69
CA LYS A 162 17.65 -7.87 28.55
C LYS A 162 16.39 -8.72 28.58
N ALA A 163 16.39 -9.78 27.84
CA ALA A 163 15.27 -10.72 27.76
C ALA A 163 14.80 -11.23 29.13
N GLU A 164 15.69 -11.34 30.10
CA GLU A 164 15.41 -11.84 31.45
C GLU A 164 14.89 -10.78 32.45
N GLY A 165 15.01 -9.49 32.13
CA GLY A 165 14.62 -8.38 33.03
C GLY A 165 13.52 -7.47 32.49
N GLY A 166 12.92 -7.80 31.32
CA GLY A 166 11.99 -6.92 30.64
C GLY A 166 12.69 -5.77 29.90
N PHE A 167 11.89 -4.80 29.45
CA PHE A 167 12.34 -3.68 28.66
C PHE A 167 12.23 -2.37 29.43
N HIS A 168 13.18 -1.47 29.24
CA HIS A 168 13.22 -0.14 29.81
C HIS A 168 13.22 0.88 28.67
N LEU A 169 12.21 1.73 28.64
CA LEU A 169 12.05 2.78 27.64
C LEU A 169 12.27 4.15 28.28
N ASP A 170 13.11 4.95 27.66
CA ASP A 170 13.30 6.35 28.02
C ASP A 170 12.29 7.21 27.27
N LEU A 171 11.32 7.79 27.97
CA LEU A 171 10.30 8.69 27.44
C LEU A 171 10.52 10.11 27.95
N ALA A 172 9.98 11.12 27.23
CA ALA A 172 10.08 12.51 27.68
C ALA A 172 9.55 12.76 29.10
N PRO A 173 8.39 12.17 29.51
CA PRO A 173 7.89 12.35 30.88
C PRO A 173 8.55 11.44 31.92
N GLY A 174 9.49 10.58 31.54
CA GLY A 174 10.26 9.68 32.43
C GLY A 174 10.27 8.23 31.97
N PRO A 175 11.17 7.39 32.53
CA PRO A 175 11.35 6.02 32.05
C PRO A 175 10.18 5.12 32.44
N VAL A 176 9.84 4.17 31.54
CA VAL A 176 8.83 3.15 31.72
C VAL A 176 9.45 1.77 31.58
N ARG A 177 8.95 0.79 32.38
CA ARG A 177 9.35 -0.61 32.31
C ARG A 177 8.19 -1.47 31.85
N CYS A 178 8.47 -2.50 31.06
CA CYS A 178 7.48 -3.50 30.68
C CYS A 178 8.09 -4.90 30.59
N GLN A 179 7.28 -5.92 30.73
CA GLN A 179 7.73 -7.32 30.57
C GLN A 179 7.82 -7.72 29.10
N ALA A 180 6.84 -7.32 28.31
CA ALA A 180 6.82 -7.55 26.89
C ALA A 180 6.74 -6.23 26.11
N LEU A 181 7.47 -6.15 24.99
CA LEU A 181 7.48 -5.01 24.11
C LEU A 181 7.07 -5.43 22.70
N VAL A 182 6.10 -4.73 22.15
CA VAL A 182 5.67 -4.88 20.76
C VAL A 182 6.05 -3.63 19.98
N VAL A 183 6.78 -3.81 18.90
CA VAL A 183 7.16 -2.72 17.98
C VAL A 183 6.25 -2.75 16.77
N ALA A 184 5.29 -1.82 16.72
CA ALA A 184 4.26 -1.72 15.68
C ALA A 184 4.28 -0.36 14.97
N THR A 185 5.47 0.25 14.84
CA THR A 185 5.67 1.61 14.32
C THR A 185 5.48 1.74 12.80
N GLY A 186 5.24 0.64 12.12
CA GLY A 186 5.11 0.59 10.67
C GLY A 186 6.45 0.67 9.95
N GLY A 187 6.39 0.80 8.63
CA GLY A 187 7.57 0.89 7.76
C GLY A 187 7.86 2.33 7.31
N LYS A 188 8.90 2.48 6.47
CA LYS A 188 9.41 3.77 5.96
C LYS A 188 8.48 4.48 4.96
N SER A 189 7.32 3.92 4.64
CA SER A 189 6.38 4.53 3.69
C SER A 189 5.84 5.87 4.20
N ILE A 190 5.72 6.84 3.32
CA ILE A 190 5.21 8.19 3.59
C ILE A 190 6.02 8.91 4.69
N PRO A 191 7.30 9.26 4.43
CA PRO A 191 8.17 9.91 5.43
C PRO A 191 7.60 11.21 5.99
N LYS A 192 6.81 11.95 5.19
CA LYS A 192 6.15 13.20 5.61
C LYS A 192 5.16 13.02 6.79
N MET A 193 4.77 11.79 7.08
CA MET A 193 3.90 11.43 8.21
C MET A 193 4.68 10.83 9.39
N GLY A 194 5.95 11.16 9.54
CA GLY A 194 6.77 10.68 10.65
C GLY A 194 7.20 9.21 10.53
N ALA A 195 7.08 8.60 9.35
CA ALA A 195 7.60 7.26 9.13
C ALA A 195 9.13 7.27 9.20
N THR A 196 9.68 6.55 10.19
CA THR A 196 11.12 6.45 10.44
C THR A 196 11.62 5.02 10.25
N GLY A 197 12.94 4.85 10.31
CA GLY A 197 13.58 3.54 10.39
C GLY A 197 13.65 2.95 11.79
N PHE A 198 12.93 3.50 12.77
CA PHE A 198 13.05 3.14 14.19
C PHE A 198 12.93 1.63 14.46
N ALA A 199 11.93 0.97 13.90
CA ALA A 199 11.75 -0.48 14.09
C ALA A 199 12.93 -1.30 13.54
N TYR A 200 13.52 -0.88 12.43
CA TYR A 200 14.68 -1.56 11.83
C TYR A 200 15.93 -1.36 12.67
N GLN A 201 16.20 -0.12 13.10
CA GLN A 201 17.33 0.19 13.99
C GLN A 201 17.21 -0.58 15.31
N LEU A 202 16.00 -0.70 15.83
CA LEU A 202 15.73 -1.48 17.04
C LEU A 202 16.00 -2.97 16.83
N ALA A 203 15.53 -3.53 15.72
CA ALA A 203 15.79 -4.94 15.37
C ALA A 203 17.29 -5.21 15.27
N GLU A 204 18.05 -4.34 14.61
CA GLU A 204 19.52 -4.43 14.51
C GLU A 204 20.19 -4.30 15.88
N HIS A 205 19.72 -3.39 16.74
CA HIS A 205 20.21 -3.22 18.11
C HIS A 205 20.09 -4.51 18.94
N PHE A 206 19.01 -5.28 18.71
CA PHE A 206 18.82 -6.59 19.35
C PHE A 206 19.45 -7.76 18.58
N GLY A 207 20.30 -7.48 17.61
CA GLY A 207 21.03 -8.50 16.83
C GLY A 207 20.17 -9.28 15.84
N LEU A 208 18.97 -8.78 15.49
CA LEU A 208 18.12 -9.39 14.48
C LEU A 208 18.58 -8.99 13.07
N ARG A 209 18.62 -9.96 12.17
CA ARG A 209 18.90 -9.68 10.76
C ARG A 209 17.72 -8.95 10.12
N VAL A 210 17.96 -7.73 9.64
CA VAL A 210 16.98 -6.98 8.85
C VAL A 210 17.21 -7.23 7.37
N VAL A 211 16.21 -7.77 6.67
CA VAL A 211 16.23 -7.90 5.21
C VAL A 211 16.11 -6.49 4.61
N PRO A 212 16.95 -6.11 3.63
CA PRO A 212 16.88 -4.80 3.01
C PRO A 212 15.49 -4.48 2.48
N THR A 213 14.93 -3.37 2.94
CA THR A 213 13.62 -2.92 2.53
C THR A 213 13.67 -2.24 1.18
N ARG A 214 12.65 -2.45 0.35
CA ARG A 214 12.49 -1.83 -0.97
C ARG A 214 11.16 -1.12 -1.06
N PRO A 215 11.05 -0.03 -1.85
CA PRO A 215 9.76 0.53 -2.20
C PRO A 215 8.89 -0.50 -2.91
N GLY A 216 7.62 -0.53 -2.60
CA GLY A 216 6.60 -1.33 -3.27
C GLY A 216 5.37 -0.48 -3.53
N LEU A 217 4.61 -0.79 -4.59
CA LEU A 217 3.45 -0.01 -5.02
C LEU A 217 3.83 1.45 -5.31
N VAL A 218 4.92 1.66 -6.05
CA VAL A 218 5.46 2.98 -6.39
C VAL A 218 5.54 3.18 -7.90
N PRO A 219 5.43 4.43 -8.39
CA PRO A 219 5.61 4.75 -9.81
C PRO A 219 7.05 4.46 -10.27
N PHE A 220 7.21 4.13 -11.54
CA PHE A 220 8.51 4.05 -12.17
C PHE A 220 8.99 5.41 -12.66
N THR A 221 10.28 5.67 -12.48
CA THR A 221 10.99 6.78 -13.12
C THR A 221 11.72 6.29 -14.36
N LEU A 222 11.69 7.08 -15.42
CA LEU A 222 12.35 6.79 -16.69
C LEU A 222 13.52 7.74 -16.90
N ASP A 223 14.52 7.28 -17.69
CA ASP A 223 15.64 8.11 -18.08
C ASP A 223 15.21 9.21 -19.08
N PRO A 224 16.06 10.27 -19.28
CA PRO A 224 15.73 11.37 -20.17
C PRO A 224 15.41 10.94 -21.62
N SER A 225 16.04 9.88 -22.14
CA SER A 225 15.81 9.42 -23.52
C SER A 225 14.40 8.82 -23.67
N GLN A 226 13.95 8.06 -22.68
CA GLN A 226 12.61 7.51 -22.64
C GLN A 226 11.57 8.59 -22.35
N LEU A 227 11.89 9.60 -21.54
CA LEU A 227 11.01 10.73 -21.27
C LEU A 227 10.84 11.67 -22.46
N ALA A 228 11.82 11.73 -23.39
CA ALA A 228 11.77 12.59 -24.56
C ALA A 228 10.48 12.42 -25.39
N TRP A 229 9.97 11.17 -25.49
CA TRP A 229 8.69 10.91 -26.18
C TRP A 229 7.52 10.70 -25.24
N SER A 230 7.74 10.04 -24.08
CA SER A 230 6.66 9.68 -23.15
C SER A 230 6.24 10.85 -22.24
N GLY A 231 7.12 11.82 -22.00
CA GLY A 231 6.82 12.98 -21.15
C GLY A 231 5.68 13.85 -21.70
N ALA A 232 5.58 13.98 -23.00
CA ALA A 232 4.48 14.67 -23.68
C ALA A 232 3.12 13.97 -23.49
N LEU A 233 3.11 12.70 -23.06
CA LEU A 233 1.90 11.90 -22.80
C LEU A 233 1.38 12.04 -21.38
N SER A 234 1.98 12.88 -20.55
CA SER A 234 1.55 13.07 -19.15
C SER A 234 0.03 13.28 -19.05
N GLY A 235 -0.61 12.50 -18.16
CA GLY A 235 -2.06 12.45 -18.00
C GLY A 235 -2.79 11.45 -18.89
N VAL A 236 -2.13 10.85 -19.90
CA VAL A 236 -2.74 9.77 -20.70
C VAL A 236 -2.79 8.50 -19.87
N SER A 237 -3.93 7.82 -19.90
CA SER A 237 -4.15 6.53 -19.22
C SER A 237 -4.85 5.55 -20.15
N LEU A 238 -4.49 4.26 -20.04
CA LEU A 238 -5.13 3.19 -20.80
C LEU A 238 -4.96 1.85 -20.06
N PRO A 239 -5.87 0.87 -20.29
CA PRO A 239 -5.68 -0.51 -19.83
C PRO A 239 -4.45 -1.10 -20.54
N VAL A 240 -3.62 -1.81 -19.77
CA VAL A 240 -2.45 -2.52 -20.30
C VAL A 240 -2.27 -3.84 -19.57
N ARG A 241 -1.48 -4.75 -20.14
CA ARG A 241 -0.96 -5.90 -19.43
C ARG A 241 0.55 -5.72 -19.23
N ALA A 242 0.98 -5.64 -17.98
CA ALA A 242 2.38 -5.41 -17.63
C ALA A 242 2.99 -6.61 -16.91
N LYS A 243 4.28 -6.89 -17.20
CA LYS A 243 5.03 -8.00 -16.60
C LYS A 243 6.48 -7.59 -16.34
N ALA A 244 7.00 -7.91 -15.15
CA ALA A 244 8.43 -7.87 -14.86
C ALA A 244 9.09 -9.22 -15.18
N ALA A 245 10.40 -9.32 -15.03
CA ALA A 245 11.14 -10.57 -15.24
C ALA A 245 10.66 -11.68 -14.28
N SER A 246 10.22 -11.32 -13.09
CA SER A 246 9.63 -12.23 -12.09
C SER A 246 8.21 -11.79 -11.70
N GLY A 247 7.44 -12.72 -11.14
CA GLY A 247 6.08 -12.47 -10.66
C GLY A 247 4.98 -12.59 -11.72
N PRO A 248 3.73 -12.31 -11.34
CA PRO A 248 2.59 -12.36 -12.24
C PRO A 248 2.54 -11.18 -13.19
N ALA A 249 1.78 -11.29 -14.27
CA ALA A 249 1.37 -10.15 -15.05
C ALA A 249 0.16 -9.47 -14.38
N PHE A 250 0.06 -8.13 -14.53
CA PHE A 250 -1.05 -7.34 -14.06
C PHE A 250 -1.74 -6.67 -15.26
N GLU A 251 -3.06 -6.79 -15.29
CA GLU A 251 -3.89 -6.22 -16.35
C GLU A 251 -4.80 -5.16 -15.74
N GLU A 252 -4.33 -3.93 -15.76
CA GLU A 252 -4.98 -2.75 -15.21
C GLU A 252 -4.52 -1.49 -15.94
N ALA A 253 -4.98 -0.31 -15.47
CA ALA A 253 -4.60 0.97 -16.09
C ALA A 253 -3.12 1.31 -15.86
N LEU A 254 -2.46 1.76 -16.91
CA LEU A 254 -1.21 2.50 -16.92
C LEU A 254 -1.53 4.00 -16.99
N LEU A 255 -0.72 4.83 -16.33
CA LEU A 255 -0.78 6.28 -16.40
C LEU A 255 0.60 6.85 -16.76
N PHE A 256 0.69 7.60 -17.84
CA PHE A 256 1.86 8.39 -18.16
C PHE A 256 1.97 9.61 -17.24
N THR A 257 3.17 9.87 -16.71
CA THR A 257 3.48 11.03 -15.89
C THR A 257 4.68 11.78 -16.41
N HIS A 258 4.91 13.00 -15.93
CA HIS A 258 6.08 13.80 -16.31
C HIS A 258 7.43 13.20 -15.87
N ARG A 259 7.44 12.18 -14.99
CA ARG A 259 8.65 11.51 -14.51
C ARG A 259 8.78 10.06 -14.99
N GLY A 260 7.75 9.51 -15.61
CA GLY A 260 7.71 8.13 -16.05
C GLY A 260 6.31 7.53 -16.03
N LEU A 261 6.14 6.34 -15.49
CA LEU A 261 4.90 5.58 -15.55
C LEU A 261 4.34 5.28 -14.17
N SER A 262 3.04 5.43 -14.03
CA SER A 262 2.24 5.15 -12.83
C SER A 262 0.96 4.41 -13.22
N GLY A 263 -0.02 4.41 -12.36
CA GLY A 263 -1.28 3.67 -12.53
C GLY A 263 -1.21 2.29 -11.88
N PRO A 264 -2.36 1.66 -11.65
CA PRO A 264 -2.44 0.40 -10.88
C PRO A 264 -1.54 -0.70 -11.41
N ALA A 265 -1.45 -0.90 -12.73
CA ALA A 265 -0.57 -1.91 -13.33
C ALA A 265 0.90 -1.66 -12.98
N MET A 266 1.37 -0.42 -13.09
CA MET A 266 2.77 -0.06 -12.79
C MET A 266 3.07 -0.14 -11.29
N LEU A 267 2.13 0.30 -10.44
CA LEU A 267 2.29 0.22 -9.00
C LEU A 267 2.41 -1.23 -8.53
N GLN A 268 1.59 -2.13 -9.03
CA GLN A 268 1.66 -3.54 -8.66
C GLN A 268 2.94 -4.20 -9.15
N ILE A 269 3.33 -3.96 -10.42
CA ILE A 269 4.52 -4.58 -10.99
C ILE A 269 5.81 -4.08 -10.33
N SER A 270 5.84 -2.86 -9.78
CA SER A 270 7.01 -2.32 -9.07
C SER A 270 7.42 -3.15 -7.86
N SER A 271 6.49 -3.89 -7.25
CA SER A 271 6.79 -4.80 -6.14
C SER A 271 7.60 -6.03 -6.57
N TYR A 272 7.55 -6.40 -7.84
CA TYR A 272 8.26 -7.55 -8.42
C TYR A 272 9.51 -7.15 -9.18
N TRP A 273 9.56 -5.92 -9.68
CA TRP A 273 10.69 -5.40 -10.46
C TRP A 273 11.98 -5.27 -9.61
N ARG A 274 13.12 -5.48 -10.24
CA ARG A 274 14.45 -5.25 -9.68
C ARG A 274 15.22 -4.26 -10.52
N GLU A 275 16.09 -3.48 -9.89
CA GLU A 275 16.92 -2.50 -10.58
C GLU A 275 17.72 -3.14 -11.72
N GLY A 276 17.68 -2.50 -12.90
CA GLY A 276 18.32 -2.99 -14.11
C GLY A 276 17.48 -3.94 -14.94
N GLU A 277 16.35 -4.45 -14.45
CA GLU A 277 15.44 -5.30 -15.23
C GLU A 277 14.53 -4.44 -16.12
N ALA A 278 14.10 -5.04 -17.24
CA ALA A 278 13.07 -4.46 -18.08
C ALA A 278 11.67 -4.84 -17.59
N VAL A 279 10.71 -3.96 -17.83
CA VAL A 279 9.28 -4.23 -17.74
C VAL A 279 8.71 -4.31 -19.14
N GLU A 280 7.99 -5.38 -19.44
CA GLU A 280 7.27 -5.58 -20.69
C GLU A 280 5.83 -5.15 -20.53
N ILE A 281 5.32 -4.35 -21.47
CA ILE A 281 3.98 -3.76 -21.45
C ILE A 281 3.29 -4.07 -22.74
N ASP A 282 2.15 -4.73 -22.66
CA ASP A 282 1.22 -4.92 -23.77
C ASP A 282 0.18 -3.80 -23.72
N LEU A 283 0.19 -2.93 -24.75
CA LEU A 283 -0.72 -1.79 -24.87
C LEU A 283 -2.10 -2.19 -25.44
N LEU A 284 -2.22 -3.42 -25.97
CA LEU A 284 -3.45 -3.97 -26.56
C LEU A 284 -3.73 -5.39 -26.02
N PRO A 285 -3.99 -5.52 -24.72
CA PRO A 285 -4.18 -6.85 -24.11
C PRO A 285 -5.25 -7.67 -24.83
N GLY A 286 -4.87 -8.92 -25.19
CA GLY A 286 -5.79 -9.85 -25.84
C GLY A 286 -5.95 -9.67 -27.34
N GLU A 287 -5.28 -8.70 -27.98
CA GLU A 287 -5.32 -8.48 -29.43
C GLU A 287 -3.91 -8.66 -30.03
N ASP A 288 -3.79 -9.40 -31.11
CA ASP A 288 -2.57 -9.47 -31.92
C ASP A 288 -2.48 -8.22 -32.81
N ALA A 289 -1.67 -7.27 -32.39
CA ALA A 289 -1.53 -5.99 -33.07
C ALA A 289 -1.02 -6.13 -34.53
N PHE A 290 -0.15 -7.12 -34.80
CA PHE A 290 0.30 -7.36 -36.17
C PHE A 290 -0.83 -7.87 -37.06
N ALA A 291 -1.57 -8.88 -36.59
CA ALA A 291 -2.70 -9.44 -37.32
C ALA A 291 -3.78 -8.37 -37.57
N TRP A 292 -4.09 -7.58 -36.54
CA TRP A 292 -5.03 -6.46 -36.66
C TRP A 292 -4.56 -5.43 -37.68
N LEU A 293 -3.33 -4.91 -37.59
CA LEU A 293 -2.80 -3.91 -38.50
C LEU A 293 -2.73 -4.42 -39.96
N LYS A 294 -2.42 -5.70 -40.16
CA LYS A 294 -2.45 -6.33 -41.47
C LYS A 294 -3.84 -6.39 -42.08
N ALA A 295 -4.84 -6.71 -41.31
CA ALA A 295 -6.25 -6.70 -41.71
C ALA A 295 -6.70 -5.27 -42.10
N GLU A 296 -6.35 -4.28 -41.27
CA GLU A 296 -6.66 -2.88 -41.50
C GLU A 296 -5.98 -2.34 -42.76
N ARG A 297 -4.73 -2.72 -43.04
CA ARG A 297 -4.05 -2.37 -44.28
C ARG A 297 -4.78 -2.93 -45.51
N ALA A 298 -5.26 -4.15 -45.45
CA ALA A 298 -6.02 -4.77 -46.54
C ALA A 298 -7.36 -4.08 -46.79
N ALA A 299 -8.07 -3.72 -45.70
CA ALA A 299 -9.41 -3.14 -45.77
C ALA A 299 -9.39 -1.63 -46.12
N ARG A 300 -8.46 -0.87 -45.56
CA ARG A 300 -8.44 0.60 -45.66
C ARG A 300 -7.02 1.19 -45.61
N GLY A 301 -6.12 0.64 -46.42
CA GLY A 301 -4.70 1.00 -46.45
C GLY A 301 -4.38 2.46 -46.69
N ARG A 302 -5.29 3.27 -47.27
CA ARG A 302 -5.13 4.71 -47.45
C ARG A 302 -5.27 5.53 -46.16
N GLN A 303 -5.72 4.91 -45.05
CA GLN A 303 -5.80 5.61 -43.80
C GLN A 303 -4.41 5.77 -43.17
N GLY A 304 -4.22 6.90 -42.48
CA GLY A 304 -2.98 7.17 -41.75
C GLY A 304 -2.83 6.24 -40.54
N VAL A 305 -1.62 5.76 -40.30
CA VAL A 305 -1.28 4.84 -39.22
C VAL A 305 -1.79 5.36 -37.85
N ALA A 306 -1.47 6.62 -37.53
CA ALA A 306 -1.89 7.24 -36.28
C ALA A 306 -3.45 7.25 -36.10
N HIS A 307 -4.16 7.42 -37.22
CA HIS A 307 -5.65 7.39 -37.19
C HIS A 307 -6.17 5.99 -36.84
N VAL A 308 -5.58 4.98 -37.48
CA VAL A 308 -5.99 3.58 -37.18
C VAL A 308 -5.62 3.20 -35.77
N LEU A 309 -4.42 3.53 -35.29
CA LEU A 309 -4.02 3.29 -33.91
C LEU A 309 -4.96 3.96 -32.89
N ALA A 310 -5.49 5.15 -33.23
CA ALA A 310 -6.40 5.89 -32.36
C ALA A 310 -7.79 5.22 -32.16
N GLU A 311 -8.10 4.17 -32.89
CA GLU A 311 -9.30 3.36 -32.67
C GLU A 311 -9.15 2.43 -31.45
N ARG A 312 -7.93 2.12 -31.04
CA ARG A 312 -7.61 1.26 -29.91
C ARG A 312 -6.88 2.00 -28.78
N LEU A 313 -6.12 3.03 -29.11
CA LEU A 313 -5.27 3.78 -28.19
C LEU A 313 -5.80 5.21 -28.01
N PRO A 314 -5.53 5.86 -26.88
CA PRO A 314 -5.73 7.31 -26.75
C PRO A 314 -5.03 8.07 -27.89
N LYS A 315 -5.70 9.03 -28.51
CA LYS A 315 -5.21 9.75 -29.72
C LYS A 315 -3.76 10.27 -29.59
N ARG A 316 -3.43 10.86 -28.43
CA ARG A 316 -2.06 11.35 -28.17
C ARG A 316 -1.02 10.23 -28.18
N LEU A 317 -1.35 9.08 -27.61
CA LEU A 317 -0.48 7.91 -27.61
C LEU A 317 -0.35 7.32 -29.01
N ALA A 318 -1.43 7.18 -29.74
CA ALA A 318 -1.43 6.70 -31.14
C ALA A 318 -0.50 7.53 -32.02
N GLN A 319 -0.58 8.86 -31.92
CA GLN A 319 0.29 9.79 -32.64
C GLN A 319 1.76 9.60 -32.24
N ALA A 320 2.05 9.59 -30.92
CA ALA A 320 3.41 9.45 -30.42
C ALA A 320 4.06 8.11 -30.78
N VAL A 321 3.27 7.02 -30.80
CA VAL A 321 3.76 5.69 -31.23
C VAL A 321 4.07 5.71 -32.74
N ALA A 322 3.17 6.23 -33.57
CA ALA A 322 3.41 6.33 -35.02
C ALA A 322 4.66 7.16 -35.37
N GLU A 323 4.89 8.27 -34.66
CA GLU A 323 6.07 9.11 -34.80
C GLU A 323 7.36 8.39 -34.38
N ARG A 324 7.34 7.79 -33.17
CA ARG A 324 8.48 7.06 -32.59
C ARG A 324 8.93 5.90 -33.48
N GLU A 325 7.98 5.15 -34.02
CA GLU A 325 8.26 4.00 -34.88
C GLU A 325 8.55 4.43 -36.35
N GLY A 326 8.52 5.73 -36.67
CA GLY A 326 8.74 6.24 -37.98
C GLY A 326 7.72 5.74 -39.01
N THR A 327 6.47 5.55 -38.57
CA THR A 327 5.35 5.05 -39.37
C THR A 327 4.32 6.14 -39.68
N ALA A 328 4.73 7.40 -39.62
CA ALA A 328 3.91 8.54 -40.03
C ALA A 328 3.61 8.48 -41.51
N GLY A 329 2.41 8.07 -41.91
CA GLY A 329 2.00 7.87 -43.30
C GLY A 329 0.78 6.96 -43.37
N ASN A 330 0.51 6.43 -44.55
CA ASN A 330 -0.61 5.51 -44.75
C ASN A 330 -0.22 4.05 -44.45
N LEU A 331 -1.15 3.25 -44.02
CA LEU A 331 -0.92 1.82 -43.78
C LEU A 331 -0.42 1.10 -45.05
N ALA A 332 -0.91 1.48 -46.22
CA ALA A 332 -0.53 0.88 -47.48
C ALA A 332 0.98 1.01 -47.76
N ASP A 333 1.65 2.02 -47.21
CA ASP A 333 3.07 2.30 -47.40
C ASP A 333 3.97 1.42 -46.53
N LEU A 334 3.38 0.68 -45.60
CA LEU A 334 4.11 -0.18 -44.66
C LEU A 334 4.25 -1.62 -45.18
N SER A 335 5.47 -2.12 -45.25
CA SER A 335 5.74 -3.54 -45.51
C SER A 335 5.29 -4.41 -44.32
N ASP A 336 5.13 -5.73 -44.55
CA ASP A 336 4.83 -6.69 -43.46
C ASP A 336 5.87 -6.63 -42.34
N LYS A 337 7.15 -6.42 -42.69
CA LYS A 337 8.23 -6.24 -41.69
C LYS A 337 7.99 -5.01 -40.80
N ARG A 338 7.56 -3.91 -41.39
CA ARG A 338 7.27 -2.65 -40.64
C ARG A 338 6.02 -2.81 -39.79
N LEU A 339 4.97 -3.48 -40.29
CA LEU A 339 3.79 -3.78 -39.51
C LEU A 339 4.10 -4.73 -38.35
N SER A 340 4.96 -5.72 -38.57
CA SER A 340 5.41 -6.61 -37.51
C SER A 340 6.17 -5.86 -36.40
N ALA A 341 7.07 -4.97 -36.77
CA ALA A 341 7.80 -4.14 -35.82
C ALA A 341 6.88 -3.22 -35.02
N LEU A 342 5.89 -2.60 -35.69
CA LEU A 342 4.87 -1.80 -35.02
C LEU A 342 4.01 -2.66 -34.07
N GLY A 343 3.63 -3.87 -34.50
CA GLY A 343 2.90 -4.83 -33.66
C GLY A 343 3.70 -5.23 -32.39
N GLU A 344 4.97 -5.52 -32.54
CA GLU A 344 5.87 -5.79 -31.42
C GLU A 344 5.98 -4.57 -30.47
N ALA A 345 6.07 -3.36 -31.01
CA ALA A 345 6.09 -2.13 -30.21
C ALA A 345 4.80 -1.89 -29.45
N LEU A 346 3.68 -2.43 -29.89
CA LEU A 346 2.38 -2.35 -29.23
C LEU A 346 2.16 -3.48 -28.20
N ASN A 347 2.43 -4.73 -28.57
CA ASN A 347 2.19 -5.87 -27.69
C ASN A 347 3.33 -6.20 -26.73
N ARG A 348 4.55 -5.71 -27.02
CA ARG A 348 5.76 -6.00 -26.23
C ARG A 348 6.63 -4.77 -26.02
N TRP A 349 6.02 -3.64 -25.71
CA TRP A 349 6.77 -2.45 -25.38
C TRP A 349 7.62 -2.66 -24.15
N ARG A 350 8.94 -2.54 -24.29
CA ARG A 350 9.89 -2.72 -23.21
C ARG A 350 10.42 -1.39 -22.72
N ILE A 351 10.31 -1.20 -21.40
CA ILE A 351 10.93 -0.08 -20.71
C ILE A 351 11.98 -0.60 -19.74
N LYS A 352 12.99 0.21 -19.47
CA LYS A 352 13.98 -0.05 -18.44
C LYS A 352 13.95 1.09 -17.43
N PRO A 353 13.18 0.98 -16.35
CA PRO A 353 13.12 2.02 -15.33
C PRO A 353 14.50 2.28 -14.72
N VAL A 354 14.77 3.55 -14.38
CA VAL A 354 15.99 3.95 -13.66
C VAL A 354 15.76 4.07 -12.16
N GLY A 355 14.54 3.92 -11.70
CA GLY A 355 14.15 3.94 -10.30
C GLY A 355 12.65 3.80 -10.11
N SER A 356 12.25 3.79 -8.85
CA SER A 356 10.84 3.69 -8.46
C SER A 356 10.59 4.57 -7.21
#